data_58035b42f184db679057dbdffa2d5edb
#
_entry.id   58035b42f184db679057dbdffa2d5edb
#
_cell.length_a   1.000
_cell.length_b   1.000
_cell.length_c   1.000
_cell.angle_alpha   90.00
_cell.angle_beta   90.00
_cell.angle_gamma   90.00
#
_symmetry.space_group_name_H-M   'P 1'
#
loop_
_entity.id
_entity.type
_entity.pdbx_description
1 polymer ?
#
loop_
_entity_poly.entity_id
_entity_poly.type
_entity_poly.pdbx_seq_one_letter_code
_entity_poly.pdbx_strand_id
1 'polypeptide(L)'
;MRHLILMTFFLTALTNLNAQSSWNFVEETYLKGSISGTITQGFIFKTSSRDYFVINERTRQRVRTRNPNVKIFQNGSDYKLIIDDFDEPVICKKIKNVNETQISGEFKGWEGETIFKMLNGQIWQQSTYAYMYHYAYSPSVLIYEFKGSWTMKVEDVDETIQVTKLK
;
A
#
# COMPACT_ATOMS: atom_id res chain seq x y z
N MET A 1 13.72 7.41 76.74
CA MET A 1 13.99 7.99 75.37
C MET A 1 13.48 7.01 74.36
N ARG A 2 12.30 7.31 73.74
CA ARG A 2 11.69 6.48 72.70
C ARG A 2 11.97 7.09 71.40
N HIS A 3 12.81 6.45 70.54
CA HIS A 3 13.05 6.87 69.18
C HIS A 3 11.89 6.45 68.28
N LEU A 4 11.17 7.42 67.74
CA LEU A 4 10.12 7.25 66.76
C LEU A 4 10.78 7.22 65.37
N ILE A 5 10.81 6.04 64.72
CA ILE A 5 11.29 5.89 63.34
C ILE A 5 10.11 6.21 62.46
N LEU A 6 10.22 7.34 61.71
CA LEU A 6 9.28 7.77 60.68
C LEU A 6 9.63 7.03 59.40
N MET A 7 8.83 6.02 59.06
CA MET A 7 8.98 5.26 57.82
C MET A 7 8.18 5.96 56.73
N THR A 8 8.88 6.75 55.90
CA THR A 8 8.29 7.40 54.70
C THR A 8 8.08 6.37 53.62
N PHE A 9 6.83 6.02 53.37
CA PHE A 9 6.41 5.20 52.22
C PHE A 9 6.48 6.06 50.96
N PHE A 10 7.48 5.82 50.11
CA PHE A 10 7.54 6.37 48.75
C PHE A 10 6.59 5.57 47.87
N LEU A 11 5.38 6.10 47.65
CA LEU A 11 4.42 5.55 46.71
C LEU A 11 4.84 5.96 45.29
N THR A 12 5.61 5.12 44.62
CA THR A 12 5.91 5.28 43.21
C THR A 12 4.65 4.96 42.40
N ALA A 13 3.94 5.99 41.99
CA ALA A 13 2.88 5.87 40.99
C ALA A 13 3.51 5.47 39.68
N LEU A 14 3.44 4.19 39.31
CA LEU A 14 3.68 3.71 37.94
C LEU A 14 2.55 4.24 37.06
N THR A 15 2.78 5.40 36.48
CA THR A 15 1.94 5.85 35.35
C THR A 15 2.21 4.93 34.16
N ASN A 16 1.32 3.97 33.96
CA ASN A 16 1.24 3.25 32.71
C ASN A 16 0.87 4.29 31.61
N LEU A 17 1.88 4.84 30.97
CA LEU A 17 1.70 5.52 29.68
C LEU A 17 1.30 4.45 28.66
N ASN A 18 0.02 4.14 28.60
CA ASN A 18 -0.54 3.53 27.40
C ASN A 18 -0.35 4.55 26.29
N ALA A 19 0.67 4.37 25.48
CA ALA A 19 0.82 5.08 24.22
C ALA A 19 -0.36 4.65 23.34
N GLN A 20 -1.49 5.32 23.52
CA GLN A 20 -2.65 5.20 22.66
C GLN A 20 -2.17 5.70 21.29
N SER A 21 -2.06 4.80 20.32
CA SER A 21 -1.63 5.15 18.98
C SER A 21 -2.60 6.18 18.42
N SER A 22 -2.19 7.45 18.43
CA SER A 22 -3.01 8.55 17.96
C SER A 22 -2.95 8.62 16.44
N TRP A 23 -4.09 8.43 15.79
CA TRP A 23 -4.26 8.64 14.36
C TRP A 23 -4.53 10.12 14.09
N ASN A 24 -3.62 10.78 13.39
CA ASN A 24 -3.77 12.18 13.00
C ASN A 24 -4.51 12.27 11.67
N PHE A 25 -5.54 13.09 11.59
CA PHE A 25 -6.24 13.37 10.33
C PHE A 25 -5.30 14.06 9.35
N VAL A 26 -5.27 13.59 8.11
CA VAL A 26 -4.45 14.13 7.01
C VAL A 26 -5.30 14.91 6.03
N GLU A 27 -6.27 14.23 5.40
CA GLU A 27 -7.14 14.83 4.40
C GLU A 27 -8.43 14.03 4.22
N GLU A 28 -9.43 14.68 3.62
CA GLU A 28 -10.62 14.04 3.05
C GLU A 28 -10.61 14.28 1.54
N THR A 29 -10.74 13.22 0.77
CA THR A 29 -10.65 13.23 -0.69
C THR A 29 -11.47 12.08 -1.27
N TYR A 30 -11.27 11.68 -2.51
CA TYR A 30 -11.88 10.48 -3.08
C TYR A 30 -10.85 9.58 -3.76
N LEU A 31 -11.15 8.29 -3.81
CA LEU A 31 -10.35 7.31 -4.55
C LEU A 31 -10.76 7.33 -6.02
N LYS A 32 -9.78 7.24 -6.91
CA LYS A 32 -10.03 7.22 -8.36
C LYS A 32 -10.35 5.82 -8.85
N GLY A 33 -11.37 5.72 -9.67
CA GLY A 33 -11.72 4.51 -10.41
C GLY A 33 -12.84 3.70 -9.77
N SER A 34 -13.11 2.56 -10.37
CA SER A 34 -14.07 1.59 -9.87
C SER A 34 -13.35 0.53 -9.05
N ILE A 35 -13.87 0.22 -7.88
CA ILE A 35 -13.36 -0.85 -7.02
C ILE A 35 -14.45 -1.91 -6.97
N SER A 36 -14.16 -3.10 -7.50
CA SER A 36 -15.12 -4.19 -7.56
C SER A 36 -14.44 -5.53 -7.31
N GLY A 37 -15.01 -6.33 -6.41
CA GLY A 37 -14.49 -7.64 -6.06
C GLY A 37 -14.01 -7.74 -4.63
N THR A 38 -13.13 -8.70 -4.37
CA THR A 38 -12.56 -8.92 -3.04
C THR A 38 -11.27 -8.13 -2.89
N ILE A 39 -11.25 -7.23 -1.92
CA ILE A 39 -10.08 -6.43 -1.57
C ILE A 39 -9.28 -7.19 -0.52
N THR A 40 -7.98 -7.32 -0.76
CA THR A 40 -7.04 -8.04 0.10
C THR A 40 -5.76 -7.23 0.31
N GLN A 41 -4.87 -7.73 1.16
CA GLN A 41 -3.51 -7.20 1.30
C GLN A 41 -2.81 -7.10 -0.08
N GLY A 42 -2.11 -6.00 -0.31
CA GLY A 42 -1.45 -5.71 -1.60
C GLY A 42 -2.31 -4.92 -2.58
N PHE A 43 -3.62 -4.75 -2.33
CA PHE A 43 -4.46 -3.89 -3.16
C PHE A 43 -3.99 -2.43 -3.08
N ILE A 44 -4.00 -1.74 -4.23
CA ILE A 44 -3.48 -0.38 -4.35
C ILE A 44 -4.63 0.59 -4.63
N PHE A 45 -4.71 1.64 -3.83
CA PHE A 45 -5.61 2.77 -4.03
C PHE A 45 -4.87 3.96 -4.62
N LYS A 46 -5.53 4.69 -5.52
CA LYS A 46 -5.09 5.99 -6.03
C LYS A 46 -6.08 7.07 -5.60
N THR A 47 -5.60 8.13 -4.96
CA THR A 47 -6.44 9.27 -4.57
C THR A 47 -6.57 10.28 -5.71
N SER A 48 -7.50 11.22 -5.58
CA SER A 48 -7.61 12.38 -6.49
C SER A 48 -6.39 13.29 -6.42
N SER A 49 -5.73 13.37 -5.27
CA SER A 49 -4.46 14.08 -5.03
C SER A 49 -3.25 13.40 -5.69
N ARG A 50 -3.45 12.28 -6.38
CA ARG A 50 -2.41 11.45 -7.01
C ARG A 50 -1.50 10.72 -6.01
N ASP A 51 -1.92 10.56 -4.78
CA ASP A 51 -1.26 9.71 -3.83
C ASP A 51 -1.68 8.25 -4.02
N TYR A 52 -0.75 7.34 -3.73
CA TYR A 52 -0.96 5.90 -3.82
C TYR A 52 -0.77 5.25 -2.47
N PHE A 53 -1.68 4.35 -2.13
CA PHE A 53 -1.65 3.60 -0.87
C PHE A 53 -1.81 2.11 -1.17
N VAL A 54 -0.92 1.30 -0.61
CA VAL A 54 -1.02 -0.17 -0.69
C VAL A 54 -1.47 -0.72 0.65
N ILE A 55 -2.45 -1.63 0.63
CA ILE A 55 -2.88 -2.32 1.85
C ILE A 55 -1.73 -3.16 2.38
N ASN A 56 -1.29 -2.88 3.61
CA ASN A 56 -0.16 -3.54 4.24
C ASN A 56 -0.57 -4.60 5.27
N GLU A 57 -1.79 -4.57 5.76
CA GLU A 57 -2.33 -5.53 6.72
C GLU A 57 -3.27 -6.54 6.06
N ARG A 58 -3.44 -7.68 6.72
CA ARG A 58 -4.37 -8.70 6.27
C ARG A 58 -5.80 -8.18 6.38
N THR A 59 -6.47 -8.05 5.26
CA THR A 59 -7.89 -7.72 5.17
C THR A 59 -8.56 -8.57 4.10
N ARG A 60 -9.87 -8.71 4.19
CA ARG A 60 -10.69 -9.33 3.16
C ARG A 60 -12.09 -8.75 3.22
N GLN A 61 -12.39 -7.85 2.28
CA GLN A 61 -13.70 -7.20 2.16
C GLN A 61 -14.19 -7.33 0.72
N ARG A 62 -15.49 -7.53 0.54
CA ARG A 62 -16.09 -7.54 -0.80
C ARG A 62 -16.76 -6.19 -1.04
N VAL A 63 -16.28 -5.48 -2.05
CA VAL A 63 -16.69 -4.09 -2.30
C VAL A 63 -17.14 -3.92 -3.75
N ARG A 64 -18.08 -3.03 -3.96
CA ARG A 64 -18.48 -2.55 -5.29
C ARG A 64 -18.82 -1.07 -5.18
N THR A 65 -17.90 -0.22 -5.58
CA THR A 65 -18.04 1.23 -5.50
C THR A 65 -17.31 1.93 -6.65
N ARG A 66 -17.61 3.21 -6.86
CA ARG A 66 -16.93 4.03 -7.87
C ARG A 66 -16.62 5.40 -7.32
N ASN A 67 -15.35 5.78 -7.36
CA ASN A 67 -14.84 7.04 -6.83
C ASN A 67 -15.34 7.32 -5.39
N PRO A 68 -15.22 6.36 -4.44
CA PRO A 68 -15.71 6.57 -3.07
C PRO A 68 -14.93 7.67 -2.37
N ASN A 69 -15.60 8.41 -1.45
CA ASN A 69 -14.88 9.31 -0.57
C ASN A 69 -14.00 8.53 0.40
N VAL A 70 -12.92 9.15 0.83
CA VAL A 70 -11.97 8.58 1.77
C VAL A 70 -11.47 9.63 2.75
N LYS A 71 -11.48 9.27 4.04
CA LYS A 71 -10.79 10.01 5.09
C LYS A 71 -9.48 9.31 5.41
N ILE A 72 -8.39 10.05 5.35
CA ILE A 72 -7.04 9.53 5.52
C ILE A 72 -6.49 10.02 6.84
N PHE A 73 -6.00 9.08 7.64
CA PHE A 73 -5.34 9.32 8.91
C PHE A 73 -3.94 8.73 8.88
N GLN A 74 -3.00 9.32 9.60
CA GLN A 74 -1.61 8.87 9.69
C GLN A 74 -1.18 8.62 11.13
N ASN A 75 -0.41 7.55 11.32
CA ASN A 75 0.33 7.27 12.55
C ASN A 75 1.72 6.73 12.18
N GLY A 76 2.75 7.55 12.37
CA GLY A 76 4.09 7.23 11.91
C GLY A 76 4.14 7.02 10.40
N SER A 77 4.51 5.81 9.96
CA SER A 77 4.55 5.41 8.54
C SER A 77 3.28 4.70 8.07
N ASP A 78 2.30 4.48 8.95
CA ASP A 78 1.05 3.82 8.64
C ASP A 78 -0.04 4.84 8.32
N TYR A 79 -0.92 4.44 7.42
CA TYR A 79 -2.09 5.21 7.03
C TYR A 79 -3.35 4.36 7.23
N LYS A 80 -4.37 4.95 7.86
CA LYS A 80 -5.69 4.36 7.99
C LYS A 80 -6.63 5.08 7.05
N LEU A 81 -7.23 4.34 6.13
CA LEU A 81 -8.21 4.82 5.18
C LEU A 81 -9.59 4.36 5.63
N ILE A 82 -10.47 5.34 5.88
CA ILE A 82 -11.91 5.12 6.09
C ILE A 82 -12.57 5.48 4.76
N ILE A 83 -13.07 4.48 4.06
CA ILE A 83 -13.56 4.58 2.68
C ILE A 83 -15.07 4.32 2.69
N ASP A 84 -15.85 5.16 2.01
CA ASP A 84 -17.27 4.92 1.83
C ASP A 84 -17.53 3.58 1.13
N ASP A 85 -18.59 2.89 1.52
CA ASP A 85 -18.97 1.55 1.03
C ASP A 85 -18.01 0.40 1.45
N PHE A 86 -17.04 0.66 2.33
CA PHE A 86 -16.22 -0.38 2.94
C PHE A 86 -16.75 -0.70 4.35
N ASP A 87 -16.80 -1.98 4.70
CA ASP A 87 -17.27 -2.44 6.01
C ASP A 87 -16.34 -2.01 7.14
N GLU A 88 -15.02 -2.03 6.89
CA GLU A 88 -14.00 -1.72 7.87
C GLU A 88 -12.89 -0.82 7.26
N PRO A 89 -12.27 0.05 8.07
CA PRO A 89 -11.09 0.79 7.65
C PRO A 89 -9.96 -0.13 7.22
N VAL A 90 -9.13 0.33 6.29
CA VAL A 90 -7.95 -0.41 5.84
C VAL A 90 -6.66 0.27 6.26
N ILE A 91 -5.67 -0.52 6.69
CA ILE A 91 -4.35 -0.02 7.04
C ILE A 91 -3.41 -0.18 5.86
N CYS A 92 -2.79 0.93 5.50
CA CYS A 92 -2.01 1.06 4.28
C CYS A 92 -0.62 1.65 4.55
N LYS A 93 0.27 1.46 3.58
CA LYS A 93 1.50 2.26 3.43
C LYS A 93 1.34 3.19 2.23
N LYS A 94 1.83 4.42 2.35
CA LYS A 94 1.93 5.32 1.21
C LYS A 94 3.08 4.87 0.31
N ILE A 95 2.79 4.69 -0.97
CA ILE A 95 3.77 4.31 -1.98
C ILE A 95 4.51 5.56 -2.45
N LYS A 96 5.81 5.43 -2.64
CA LYS A 96 6.70 6.47 -3.19
C LYS A 96 7.22 6.03 -4.56
N ASN A 97 7.78 7.00 -5.31
CA ASN A 97 8.43 6.74 -6.58
C ASN A 97 7.55 5.96 -7.57
N VAL A 98 6.32 6.45 -7.76
CA VAL A 98 5.34 5.81 -8.63
C VAL A 98 5.54 6.25 -10.08
N ASN A 99 5.54 5.27 -10.98
CA ASN A 99 5.61 5.46 -12.41
C ASN A 99 4.44 4.75 -13.09
N GLU A 100 3.52 5.51 -13.64
CA GLU A 100 2.43 4.99 -14.47
C GLU A 100 2.84 5.04 -15.93
N THR A 101 2.78 3.90 -16.59
CA THR A 101 3.10 3.78 -18.01
C THR A 101 2.36 2.59 -18.62
N GLN A 102 2.73 2.19 -19.84
CA GLN A 102 2.22 1.00 -20.51
C GLN A 102 3.38 0.16 -21.01
N ILE A 103 3.20 -1.15 -21.08
CA ILE A 103 4.11 -2.03 -21.81
C ILE A 103 4.00 -1.74 -23.30
N SER A 104 5.12 -1.72 -24.00
CA SER A 104 5.15 -1.50 -25.44
C SER A 104 4.92 -2.83 -26.17
N GLY A 105 3.76 -2.97 -26.80
CA GLY A 105 3.42 -4.15 -27.59
C GLY A 105 2.82 -5.31 -26.79
N GLU A 106 3.11 -6.53 -27.20
CA GLU A 106 2.55 -7.73 -26.57
C GLU A 106 3.11 -7.97 -25.17
N PHE A 107 2.23 -8.27 -24.25
CA PHE A 107 2.53 -8.80 -22.92
C PHE A 107 2.02 -10.24 -22.85
N LYS A 108 2.86 -11.18 -22.43
CA LYS A 108 2.53 -12.60 -22.29
C LYS A 108 2.73 -13.13 -20.87
N GLY A 109 2.85 -12.21 -19.91
CA GLY A 109 3.19 -12.56 -18.53
C GLY A 109 4.69 -12.47 -18.25
N TRP A 110 5.17 -13.30 -17.34
CA TRP A 110 6.58 -13.37 -16.95
C TRP A 110 7.03 -14.80 -16.66
N GLU A 111 8.31 -15.09 -16.89
CA GLU A 111 8.86 -16.47 -16.84
C GLU A 111 10.30 -16.55 -16.28
N GLY A 112 10.69 -15.63 -15.40
CA GLY A 112 12.00 -15.66 -14.72
C GLY A 112 12.86 -14.43 -14.99
N GLU A 113 13.25 -14.15 -16.22
CA GLU A 113 14.11 -13.01 -16.58
C GLU A 113 13.46 -12.11 -17.64
N THR A 114 12.16 -12.01 -17.61
CA THR A 114 11.38 -11.25 -18.61
C THR A 114 11.79 -9.78 -18.62
N ILE A 115 12.04 -9.25 -19.83
CA ILE A 115 12.34 -7.84 -20.06
C ILE A 115 11.08 -7.13 -20.56
N PHE A 116 10.73 -6.06 -19.86
CA PHE A 116 9.59 -5.22 -20.18
C PHE A 116 10.05 -3.88 -20.76
N LYS A 117 9.65 -3.60 -21.97
CA LYS A 117 9.87 -2.29 -22.62
C LYS A 117 8.63 -1.44 -22.42
N MET A 118 8.80 -0.21 -21.93
CA MET A 118 7.71 0.71 -21.64
C MET A 118 7.55 1.76 -22.76
N LEU A 119 6.34 2.25 -22.96
CA LEU A 119 6.08 3.31 -23.94
C LEU A 119 6.80 4.62 -23.61
N ASN A 120 7.15 4.86 -22.34
CA ASN A 120 7.96 6.02 -21.92
C ASN A 120 9.47 5.83 -22.15
N GLY A 121 9.88 4.74 -22.81
CA GLY A 121 11.28 4.43 -23.13
C GLY A 121 12.08 3.76 -22.02
N GLN A 122 11.50 3.55 -20.86
CA GLN A 122 12.14 2.79 -19.79
C GLN A 122 12.18 1.30 -20.12
N ILE A 123 13.20 0.61 -19.62
CA ILE A 123 13.34 -0.84 -19.72
C ILE A 123 13.51 -1.40 -18.32
N TRP A 124 12.69 -2.39 -18.02
CA TRP A 124 12.69 -3.09 -16.73
C TRP A 124 12.87 -4.58 -16.94
N GLN A 125 13.49 -5.25 -16.01
CA GLN A 125 13.68 -6.70 -15.99
C GLN A 125 13.05 -7.28 -14.75
N GLN A 126 12.41 -8.43 -14.87
CA GLN A 126 11.99 -9.27 -13.77
C GLN A 126 13.20 -9.60 -12.89
N SER A 127 13.12 -9.37 -11.57
CA SER A 127 14.25 -9.56 -10.64
C SER A 127 14.05 -10.71 -9.64
N THR A 128 12.86 -11.31 -9.60
CA THR A 128 12.57 -12.49 -8.80
C THR A 128 11.92 -13.55 -9.68
N TYR A 129 12.30 -14.80 -9.49
CA TYR A 129 11.71 -15.89 -10.25
C TYR A 129 10.22 -16.04 -9.90
N ALA A 130 9.39 -15.96 -10.93
CA ALA A 130 7.97 -16.29 -10.89
C ALA A 130 7.54 -16.60 -12.32
N TYR A 131 6.49 -17.40 -12.45
CA TYR A 131 5.86 -17.71 -13.74
C TYR A 131 4.39 -17.35 -13.68
N MET A 132 3.92 -16.63 -14.69
CA MET A 132 2.50 -16.32 -14.88
C MET A 132 2.27 -16.03 -16.37
N TYR A 133 1.21 -16.62 -16.92
CA TYR A 133 0.79 -16.35 -18.29
C TYR A 133 -0.47 -15.48 -18.28
N HIS A 134 -0.39 -14.35 -18.98
CA HIS A 134 -1.53 -13.47 -19.24
C HIS A 134 -1.27 -12.71 -20.53
N TYR A 135 -2.18 -12.82 -21.51
CA TYR A 135 -2.03 -12.10 -22.76
C TYR A 135 -2.77 -10.77 -22.73
N ALA A 136 -2.05 -9.68 -23.01
CA ALA A 136 -2.60 -8.36 -23.22
C ALA A 136 -1.77 -7.60 -24.23
N TYR A 137 -2.35 -6.62 -24.90
CA TYR A 137 -1.62 -5.74 -25.81
C TYR A 137 -1.50 -4.34 -25.21
N SER A 138 -0.28 -3.88 -25.02
CA SER A 138 0.05 -2.60 -24.40
C SER A 138 -0.70 -2.32 -23.09
N PRO A 139 -0.73 -3.26 -22.12
CA PRO A 139 -1.45 -3.05 -20.88
C PRO A 139 -0.84 -1.91 -20.05
N SER A 140 -1.68 -1.24 -19.27
CA SER A 140 -1.23 -0.25 -18.30
C SER A 140 -0.45 -0.93 -17.17
N VAL A 141 0.59 -0.27 -16.68
CA VAL A 141 1.39 -0.75 -15.56
C VAL A 141 1.63 0.37 -14.54
N LEU A 142 1.66 -0.04 -13.30
CA LEU A 142 2.10 0.75 -12.17
C LEU A 142 3.42 0.16 -11.66
N ILE A 143 4.51 0.92 -11.77
CA ILE A 143 5.81 0.55 -11.23
C ILE A 143 6.11 1.45 -10.05
N TYR A 144 6.40 0.86 -8.88
CA TYR A 144 6.54 1.60 -7.64
C TYR A 144 7.55 0.95 -6.71
N GLU A 145 8.11 1.78 -5.82
CA GLU A 145 9.00 1.29 -4.77
C GLU A 145 8.20 0.90 -3.52
N PHE A 146 8.37 -0.35 -3.09
CA PHE A 146 7.76 -0.85 -1.88
C PHE A 146 8.73 -1.76 -1.13
N LYS A 147 8.94 -1.50 0.18
CA LYS A 147 9.88 -2.25 1.03
C LYS A 147 11.29 -2.36 0.46
N GLY A 148 11.75 -1.29 -0.20
CA GLY A 148 13.12 -1.22 -0.76
C GLY A 148 13.31 -1.96 -2.09
N SER A 149 12.24 -2.44 -2.71
CA SER A 149 12.28 -3.10 -4.02
C SER A 149 11.29 -2.45 -4.99
N TRP A 150 11.65 -2.41 -6.26
CA TRP A 150 10.73 -2.01 -7.31
C TRP A 150 9.76 -3.14 -7.61
N THR A 151 8.49 -2.81 -7.64
CA THR A 151 7.38 -3.74 -7.89
C THR A 151 6.57 -3.25 -9.07
N MET A 152 6.20 -4.14 -9.97
CA MET A 152 5.31 -3.84 -11.09
C MET A 152 3.98 -4.56 -10.92
N LYS A 153 2.90 -3.80 -11.05
CA LYS A 153 1.51 -4.26 -11.16
C LYS A 153 1.06 -4.02 -12.60
N VAL A 154 0.58 -5.05 -13.26
CA VAL A 154 -0.01 -4.97 -14.60
C VAL A 154 -1.53 -4.92 -14.46
N GLU A 155 -2.19 -4.12 -15.30
CA GLU A 155 -3.64 -4.06 -15.39
C GLU A 155 -4.23 -5.45 -15.67
N ASP A 156 -5.35 -5.77 -15.02
CA ASP A 156 -6.05 -7.07 -15.10
C ASP A 156 -5.24 -8.31 -14.68
N VAL A 157 -4.09 -8.11 -14.05
CA VAL A 157 -3.29 -9.18 -13.44
C VAL A 157 -3.34 -9.03 -11.92
N ASP A 158 -3.75 -10.09 -11.20
CA ASP A 158 -3.87 -10.04 -9.75
C ASP A 158 -2.52 -9.99 -9.04
N GLU A 159 -1.52 -10.68 -9.57
CA GLU A 159 -0.17 -10.76 -9.02
C GLU A 159 0.64 -9.49 -9.32
N THR A 160 1.68 -9.31 -8.54
CA THR A 160 2.74 -8.33 -8.77
C THR A 160 4.08 -9.03 -8.94
N ILE A 161 5.01 -8.38 -9.64
CA ILE A 161 6.36 -8.91 -9.83
C ILE A 161 7.42 -7.89 -9.42
N GLN A 162 8.50 -8.34 -8.79
CA GLN A 162 9.64 -7.48 -8.53
C GLN A 162 10.44 -7.26 -9.81
N VAL A 163 10.88 -6.01 -10.01
CA VAL A 163 11.60 -5.61 -11.22
C VAL A 163 12.82 -4.77 -10.87
N THR A 164 13.80 -4.78 -11.76
CA THR A 164 14.97 -3.93 -11.72
C THR A 164 14.98 -3.04 -12.96
N LYS A 165 15.28 -1.77 -12.79
CA LYS A 165 15.39 -0.83 -13.90
C LYS A 165 16.71 -1.06 -14.65
N LEU A 166 16.65 -1.25 -15.98
CA LEU A 166 17.81 -1.36 -16.85
C LEU A 166 18.12 -0.04 -17.57
N LYS A 167 17.08 0.77 -17.87
CA LYS A 167 17.20 2.07 -18.54
C LYS A 167 16.10 3.02 -18.08
#